data_24662781c74a08781cedebe1b2a03322
#
_entry.id   24662781c74a08781cedebe1b2a03322
#
_cell.length_a   1.000
_cell.length_b   1.000
_cell.length_c   1.000
_cell.angle_alpha   90.00
_cell.angle_beta   90.00
_cell.angle_gamma   90.00
#
_symmetry.space_group_name_H-M   'P 1'
#
loop_
_entity.id
_entity.type
_entity.pdbx_description
1 polymer ?
#
loop_
_entity_poly.entity_id
_entity_poly.type
_entity_poly.pdbx_seq_one_letter_code
_entity_poly.pdbx_strand_id
1 'polypeptide(L)'
;AGRYLVLMPNNPRGGGVSRRIEGEDRQELREAMSQLDIPSGMSLIARTAGIGRSAEELQWDMNYLMQLWQAIDGAAQPDTDAQGTRTNPAPFLIYLESSLVIRAIRDYFQPDIGEILIDTQEIFEQAQSFMSVVMPHNAHRVKRYVDDIPLYSRFQIEHQIETAYARTVPLPSGGAIVIDHTEALVSVDVNSARATRGSDIEDTAYKTNLEAAAEVARQLRLRDL
;
A
#
# COMPACT_ATOMS: atom_id res chain seq x y z
N ALA A 1 -10.95 6.46 -3.20
CA ALA A 1 -10.72 5.04 -3.46
C ALA A 1 -10.60 4.30 -2.14
N GLY A 2 -11.27 3.15 -2.04
CA GLY A 2 -11.14 2.22 -0.94
C GLY A 2 -9.98 1.25 -1.14
N ARG A 3 -9.98 0.18 -0.35
CA ARG A 3 -9.00 -0.90 -0.51
C ARG A 3 -9.26 -1.72 -1.77
N TYR A 4 -10.48 -2.17 -1.94
CA TYR A 4 -10.88 -3.09 -3.01
C TYR A 4 -11.61 -2.40 -4.15
N LEU A 5 -12.25 -1.27 -3.88
CA LEU A 5 -13.14 -0.58 -4.79
C LEU A 5 -12.74 0.88 -5.02
N VAL A 6 -13.14 1.39 -6.18
CA VAL A 6 -13.19 2.83 -6.46
C VAL A 6 -14.65 3.18 -6.71
N LEU A 7 -15.20 4.08 -5.91
CA LEU A 7 -16.55 4.62 -6.08
C LEU A 7 -16.52 5.84 -7.01
N MET A 8 -17.41 5.86 -7.97
CA MET A 8 -17.65 6.99 -8.87
C MET A 8 -19.10 7.51 -8.65
N PRO A 9 -19.28 8.49 -7.78
CA PRO A 9 -20.63 8.89 -7.33
C PRO A 9 -21.46 9.57 -8.41
N ASN A 10 -20.84 10.17 -9.44
CA ASN A 10 -21.53 10.93 -10.49
C ASN A 10 -21.31 10.33 -11.88
N ASN A 11 -21.00 9.04 -11.99
CA ASN A 11 -20.76 8.38 -13.27
C ASN A 11 -21.47 7.02 -13.36
N PRO A 12 -22.76 6.97 -13.64
CA PRO A 12 -23.53 5.72 -13.69
C PRO A 12 -23.15 4.80 -14.87
N ARG A 13 -22.44 5.33 -15.88
CA ARG A 13 -22.00 4.56 -17.05
C ARG A 13 -20.58 3.99 -16.91
N GLY A 14 -19.90 4.36 -15.85
CA GLY A 14 -18.59 3.83 -15.52
C GLY A 14 -18.68 2.48 -14.86
N GLY A 15 -17.56 2.02 -14.30
CA GLY A 15 -17.51 0.82 -13.48
C GLY A 15 -17.01 -0.42 -14.18
N GLY A 16 -16.91 -1.49 -13.41
CA GLY A 16 -16.45 -2.79 -13.85
C GLY A 16 -15.26 -3.30 -13.05
N VAL A 17 -14.44 -4.12 -13.68
CA VAL A 17 -13.24 -4.72 -13.07
C VAL A 17 -12.00 -4.13 -13.72
N SER A 18 -10.96 -3.86 -12.93
CA SER A 18 -9.66 -3.35 -13.39
C SER A 18 -9.18 -4.10 -14.65
N ARG A 19 -8.61 -3.38 -15.61
CA ARG A 19 -8.07 -3.96 -16.85
C ARG A 19 -6.86 -4.87 -16.61
N ARG A 20 -6.23 -4.78 -15.43
CA ARG A 20 -5.10 -5.63 -15.03
C ARG A 20 -5.52 -7.01 -14.55
N ILE A 21 -6.82 -7.27 -14.38
CA ILE A 21 -7.36 -8.55 -13.93
C ILE A 21 -7.90 -9.27 -15.15
N GLU A 22 -7.46 -10.51 -15.36
CA GLU A 22 -7.81 -11.34 -16.51
C GLU A 22 -8.33 -12.71 -16.07
N GLY A 23 -8.83 -13.50 -17.01
CA GLY A 23 -9.21 -14.90 -16.79
C GLY A 23 -10.32 -15.10 -15.78
N GLU A 24 -10.20 -16.17 -14.99
CA GLU A 24 -11.17 -16.59 -13.97
C GLU A 24 -11.34 -15.55 -12.87
N ASP A 25 -10.24 -14.99 -12.37
CA ASP A 25 -10.27 -13.94 -11.34
C ASP A 25 -11.17 -12.76 -11.71
N ARG A 26 -11.16 -12.40 -13.00
CA ARG A 26 -12.02 -11.32 -13.50
C ARG A 26 -13.49 -11.70 -13.46
N GLN A 27 -13.81 -12.93 -13.77
CA GLN A 27 -15.18 -13.43 -13.78
C GLN A 27 -15.71 -13.55 -12.36
N GLU A 28 -14.96 -14.17 -11.46
CA GLU A 28 -15.32 -14.34 -10.04
C GLU A 28 -15.54 -12.97 -9.37
N LEU A 29 -14.63 -12.03 -9.60
CA LEU A 29 -14.76 -10.69 -9.03
C LEU A 29 -15.97 -9.94 -9.60
N ARG A 30 -16.31 -10.14 -10.87
CA ARG A 30 -17.52 -9.57 -11.46
C ARG A 30 -18.79 -10.17 -10.85
N GLU A 31 -18.82 -11.46 -10.57
CA GLU A 31 -19.92 -12.15 -9.90
C GLU A 31 -20.08 -11.63 -8.47
N ALA A 32 -18.99 -11.50 -7.72
CA ALA A 32 -19.03 -10.91 -6.38
C ALA A 32 -19.55 -9.46 -6.40
N MET A 33 -19.10 -8.65 -7.35
CA MET A 33 -19.59 -7.27 -7.52
C MET A 33 -21.07 -7.18 -7.90
N SER A 34 -21.61 -8.18 -8.61
CA SER A 34 -23.04 -8.19 -8.99
C SER A 34 -23.99 -8.34 -7.80
N GLN A 35 -23.47 -8.77 -6.65
CA GLN A 35 -24.21 -8.92 -5.40
C GLN A 35 -24.25 -7.63 -4.56
N LEU A 36 -23.49 -6.60 -4.97
CA LEU A 36 -23.44 -5.33 -4.25
C LEU A 36 -24.66 -4.47 -4.60
N ASP A 37 -25.22 -3.83 -3.60
CA ASP A 37 -26.32 -2.87 -3.76
C ASP A 37 -25.76 -1.47 -4.08
N ILE A 38 -25.52 -1.23 -5.37
CA ILE A 38 -24.95 0.04 -5.85
C ILE A 38 -26.07 1.07 -6.04
N PRO A 39 -26.02 2.22 -5.34
CA PRO A 39 -27.02 3.26 -5.49
C PRO A 39 -27.15 3.79 -6.93
N SER A 40 -28.36 4.15 -7.32
CA SER A 40 -28.64 4.74 -8.64
C SER A 40 -27.80 6.01 -8.88
N GLY A 41 -27.26 6.12 -10.07
CA GLY A 41 -26.39 7.24 -10.45
C GLY A 41 -24.91 7.06 -10.12
N MET A 42 -24.55 5.97 -9.46
CA MET A 42 -23.17 5.65 -9.08
C MET A 42 -22.65 4.41 -9.80
N SER A 43 -21.33 4.24 -9.82
CA SER A 43 -20.69 3.04 -10.30
C SER A 43 -19.42 2.72 -9.52
N LEU A 44 -18.98 1.45 -9.60
CA LEU A 44 -17.80 0.93 -8.91
C LEU A 44 -16.80 0.33 -9.89
N ILE A 45 -15.52 0.50 -9.60
CA ILE A 45 -14.44 -0.26 -10.24
C ILE A 45 -13.77 -1.14 -9.18
N ALA A 46 -13.72 -2.44 -9.42
CA ALA A 46 -12.92 -3.33 -8.59
C ALA A 46 -11.43 -3.20 -8.92
N ARG A 47 -10.62 -3.04 -7.87
CA ARG A 47 -9.16 -2.99 -7.92
C ARG A 47 -8.57 -4.40 -7.88
N THR A 48 -7.30 -4.55 -8.24
CA THR A 48 -6.57 -5.83 -8.16
C THR A 48 -6.55 -6.44 -6.75
N ALA A 49 -6.57 -5.61 -5.71
CA ALA A 49 -6.66 -6.06 -4.32
C ALA A 49 -8.00 -6.76 -3.97
N GLY A 50 -9.01 -6.64 -4.82
CA GLY A 50 -10.31 -7.30 -4.67
C GLY A 50 -10.34 -8.75 -5.15
N ILE A 51 -9.29 -9.25 -5.80
CA ILE A 51 -9.20 -10.65 -6.25
C ILE A 51 -9.35 -11.59 -5.05
N GLY A 52 -10.21 -12.59 -5.16
CA GLY A 52 -10.48 -13.58 -4.13
C GLY A 52 -11.19 -13.03 -2.89
N ARG A 53 -11.78 -11.82 -2.94
CA ARG A 53 -12.56 -11.25 -1.84
C ARG A 53 -14.03 -11.63 -1.96
N SER A 54 -14.67 -11.87 -0.81
CA SER A 54 -16.10 -12.14 -0.76
C SER A 54 -16.92 -10.88 -1.05
N ALA A 55 -18.18 -11.07 -1.45
CA ALA A 55 -19.11 -9.95 -1.62
C ALA A 55 -19.28 -9.13 -0.33
N GLU A 56 -19.22 -9.78 0.84
CA GLU A 56 -19.30 -9.12 2.13
C GLU A 56 -18.10 -8.16 2.37
N GLU A 57 -16.88 -8.60 2.07
CA GLU A 57 -15.67 -7.76 2.17
C GLU A 57 -15.73 -6.56 1.22
N LEU A 58 -16.23 -6.78 0.00
CA LEU A 58 -16.44 -5.70 -0.97
C LEU A 58 -17.54 -4.74 -0.50
N GLN A 59 -18.61 -5.25 0.13
CA GLN A 59 -19.68 -4.44 0.68
C GLN A 59 -19.19 -3.53 1.81
N TRP A 60 -18.31 -4.00 2.68
CA TRP A 60 -17.71 -3.16 3.72
C TRP A 60 -16.92 -1.99 3.13
N ASP A 61 -16.09 -2.27 2.14
CA ASP A 61 -15.31 -1.22 1.45
C ASP A 61 -16.22 -0.22 0.73
N MET A 62 -17.30 -0.70 0.10
CA MET A 62 -18.31 0.16 -0.51
C MET A 62 -19.01 1.04 0.53
N ASN A 63 -19.43 0.47 1.65
CA ASN A 63 -20.11 1.23 2.72
C ASN A 63 -19.21 2.33 3.28
N TYR A 64 -17.92 2.07 3.48
CA TYR A 64 -16.94 3.06 3.86
C TYR A 64 -16.85 4.20 2.83
N LEU A 65 -16.79 3.87 1.53
CA LEU A 65 -16.73 4.85 0.46
C LEU A 65 -18.03 5.69 0.37
N MET A 66 -19.18 5.07 0.63
CA MET A 66 -20.46 5.76 0.67
C MET A 66 -20.54 6.75 1.84
N GLN A 67 -20.10 6.35 3.04
CA GLN A 67 -20.03 7.23 4.20
C GLN A 67 -19.09 8.41 3.95
N LEU A 68 -17.92 8.13 3.38
CA LEU A 68 -16.96 9.16 3.01
C LEU A 68 -17.53 10.14 1.98
N TRP A 69 -18.22 9.62 0.95
CA TRP A 69 -18.86 10.46 -0.06
C TRP A 69 -19.95 11.33 0.55
N GLN A 70 -20.82 10.79 1.39
CA GLN A 70 -21.88 11.54 2.08
C GLN A 70 -21.29 12.67 2.94
N ALA A 71 -20.20 12.40 3.65
CA ALA A 71 -19.52 13.42 4.45
C ALA A 71 -18.92 14.54 3.57
N ILE A 72 -18.31 14.20 2.43
CA ILE A 72 -17.75 15.16 1.48
C ILE A 72 -18.85 15.98 0.83
N ASP A 73 -19.91 15.33 0.35
CA ASP A 73 -21.04 15.99 -0.31
C ASP A 73 -21.76 16.95 0.65
N GLY A 74 -22.00 16.48 1.89
CA GLY A 74 -22.59 17.32 2.95
C GLY A 74 -21.73 18.54 3.29
N ALA A 75 -20.41 18.34 3.43
CA ALA A 75 -19.48 19.44 3.70
C ALA A 75 -19.34 20.43 2.53
N ALA A 76 -19.60 19.98 1.31
CA ALA A 76 -19.56 20.83 0.11
C ALA A 76 -20.80 21.72 -0.05
N GLN A 77 -21.91 21.36 0.62
CA GLN A 77 -23.14 22.17 0.53
C GLN A 77 -22.93 23.56 1.11
N PRO A 78 -23.64 24.57 0.57
CA PRO A 78 -23.61 25.90 1.14
C PRO A 78 -24.17 25.85 2.57
N ASP A 79 -23.39 26.28 3.54
CA ASP A 79 -23.84 26.52 4.88
C ASP A 79 -24.30 27.99 4.96
N THR A 80 -25.57 28.21 5.30
CA THR A 80 -26.20 29.55 5.31
C THR A 80 -26.77 29.88 6.69
N ASP A 81 -26.56 31.11 7.13
CA ASP A 81 -27.18 31.64 8.35
C ASP A 81 -28.69 31.86 8.18
N ALA A 82 -29.36 32.31 9.25
CA ALA A 82 -30.78 32.61 9.25
C ALA A 82 -31.15 33.74 8.29
N GLN A 83 -30.21 34.53 7.82
CA GLN A 83 -30.35 35.63 6.86
C GLN A 83 -30.07 35.18 5.43
N GLY A 84 -29.70 33.89 5.19
CA GLY A 84 -29.38 33.35 3.89
C GLY A 84 -27.96 33.68 3.40
N THR A 85 -27.11 34.21 4.28
CA THR A 85 -25.71 34.50 3.94
C THR A 85 -24.86 33.24 4.10
N ARG A 86 -24.03 32.95 3.11
CA ARG A 86 -23.13 31.77 3.16
C ARG A 86 -22.09 31.94 4.26
N THR A 87 -22.05 31.01 5.23
CA THR A 87 -21.11 31.01 6.36
C THR A 87 -19.78 30.32 6.05
N ASN A 88 -19.77 29.46 5.00
CA ASN A 88 -18.58 28.79 4.50
C ASN A 88 -18.17 29.30 3.08
N PRO A 89 -17.65 30.55 2.94
CA PRO A 89 -17.30 31.09 1.62
C PRO A 89 -16.16 30.32 1.00
N ALA A 90 -16.22 30.09 -0.31
CA ALA A 90 -15.16 29.43 -1.06
C ALA A 90 -13.94 30.39 -1.22
N PRO A 91 -12.69 29.87 -1.24
CA PRO A 91 -12.34 28.46 -1.08
C PRO A 91 -12.22 28.04 0.40
N PHE A 92 -12.68 26.83 0.73
CA PHE A 92 -12.48 26.20 2.04
C PHE A 92 -12.14 24.70 1.89
N LEU A 93 -11.47 24.14 2.90
CA LEU A 93 -11.09 22.73 2.89
C LEU A 93 -12.33 21.86 3.15
N ILE A 94 -12.74 21.07 2.16
CA ILE A 94 -13.85 20.12 2.28
C ILE A 94 -13.34 18.77 2.79
N TYR A 95 -12.25 18.28 2.20
CA TYR A 95 -11.69 16.98 2.51
C TYR A 95 -10.17 16.96 2.31
N LEU A 96 -9.48 16.37 3.26
CA LEU A 96 -8.06 16.05 3.15
C LEU A 96 -7.90 14.54 2.98
N GLU A 97 -7.14 14.12 1.99
CA GLU A 97 -6.88 12.70 1.78
C GLU A 97 -6.27 12.07 3.04
N SER A 98 -6.61 10.82 3.29
CA SER A 98 -6.13 10.03 4.43
C SER A 98 -4.61 10.11 4.58
N SER A 99 -4.14 10.04 5.81
CA SER A 99 -2.72 10.00 6.14
C SER A 99 -1.98 8.89 5.36
N LEU A 100 -0.67 9.05 5.19
CA LEU A 100 0.18 8.04 4.53
C LEU A 100 0.02 6.65 5.17
N VAL A 101 -0.14 6.58 6.48
CA VAL A 101 -0.31 5.33 7.22
C VAL A 101 -1.61 4.63 6.84
N ILE A 102 -2.72 5.36 6.76
CA ILE A 102 -4.01 4.79 6.33
C ILE A 102 -3.94 4.30 4.89
N ARG A 103 -3.28 5.05 4.00
CA ARG A 103 -3.07 4.61 2.61
C ARG A 103 -2.20 3.36 2.55
N ALA A 104 -1.14 3.28 3.36
CA ALA A 104 -0.28 2.10 3.42
C ALA A 104 -1.06 0.86 3.91
N ILE A 105 -1.83 0.98 4.98
CA ILE A 105 -2.70 -0.12 5.46
C ILE A 105 -3.69 -0.52 4.35
N ARG A 106 -4.37 0.46 3.74
CA ARG A 106 -5.33 0.21 2.68
C ARG A 106 -4.74 -0.57 1.51
N ASP A 107 -3.52 -0.23 1.08
CA ASP A 107 -2.95 -0.77 -0.15
C ASP A 107 -2.06 -1.99 0.09
N TYR A 108 -1.41 -2.12 1.25
CA TYR A 108 -0.40 -3.16 1.51
C TYR A 108 -0.78 -4.18 2.58
N PHE A 109 -1.81 -3.94 3.40
CA PHE A 109 -2.23 -4.94 4.39
C PHE A 109 -2.64 -6.24 3.69
N GLN A 110 -2.11 -7.37 4.17
CA GLN A 110 -2.47 -8.72 3.71
C GLN A 110 -2.84 -9.60 4.90
N PRO A 111 -3.63 -10.67 4.70
CA PRO A 111 -4.09 -11.55 5.79
C PRO A 111 -2.97 -12.28 6.54
N ASP A 112 -1.80 -12.44 5.94
CA ASP A 112 -0.60 -13.04 6.55
C ASP A 112 0.14 -12.08 7.51
N ILE A 113 -0.17 -10.78 7.47
CA ILE A 113 0.37 -9.80 8.42
C ILE A 113 -0.24 -10.05 9.80
N GLY A 114 0.60 -10.47 10.77
CA GLY A 114 0.18 -10.80 12.12
C GLY A 114 -0.25 -9.58 12.94
N GLU A 115 0.49 -8.47 12.83
CA GLU A 115 0.21 -7.26 13.60
C GLU A 115 0.71 -6.00 12.89
N ILE A 116 0.09 -4.87 13.21
CA ILE A 116 0.47 -3.52 12.78
C ILE A 116 0.77 -2.74 14.05
N LEU A 117 2.05 -2.43 14.27
CA LEU A 117 2.50 -1.68 15.44
C LEU A 117 2.61 -0.20 15.12
N ILE A 118 2.01 0.63 15.96
CA ILE A 118 2.00 2.08 15.81
C ILE A 118 2.39 2.73 17.13
N ASP A 119 3.40 3.59 17.10
CA ASP A 119 3.99 4.21 18.28
C ASP A 119 3.39 5.58 18.66
N THR A 120 2.58 6.19 17.80
CA THR A 120 1.87 7.44 18.09
C THR A 120 0.39 7.19 18.34
N GLN A 121 -0.18 7.85 19.35
CA GLN A 121 -1.57 7.66 19.76
C GLN A 121 -2.55 8.07 18.64
N GLU A 122 -2.34 9.24 18.08
CA GLU A 122 -3.22 9.79 17.04
C GLU A 122 -3.33 8.87 15.81
N ILE A 123 -2.19 8.37 15.32
CA ILE A 123 -2.16 7.47 14.15
C ILE A 123 -2.74 6.10 14.49
N PHE A 124 -2.52 5.62 15.71
CA PHE A 124 -3.13 4.37 16.18
C PHE A 124 -4.67 4.48 16.16
N GLU A 125 -5.25 5.55 16.68
CA GLU A 125 -6.69 5.77 16.70
C GLU A 125 -7.26 5.87 15.28
N GLN A 126 -6.59 6.58 14.38
CA GLN A 126 -6.97 6.66 12.97
C GLN A 126 -6.95 5.28 12.30
N ALA A 127 -5.87 4.51 12.50
CA ALA A 127 -5.73 3.18 11.93
C ALA A 127 -6.77 2.20 12.49
N GLN A 128 -7.01 2.24 13.79
CA GLN A 128 -8.02 1.41 14.46
C GLN A 128 -9.41 1.72 13.93
N SER A 129 -9.77 3.00 13.83
CA SER A 129 -11.06 3.44 13.28
C SER A 129 -11.24 2.98 11.83
N PHE A 130 -10.23 3.18 10.99
CA PHE A 130 -10.26 2.74 9.60
C PHE A 130 -10.45 1.22 9.49
N MET A 131 -9.63 0.44 10.22
CA MET A 131 -9.71 -1.03 10.17
C MET A 131 -11.03 -1.56 10.70
N SER A 132 -11.60 -0.94 11.74
CA SER A 132 -12.89 -1.35 12.32
C SER A 132 -14.05 -1.20 11.33
N VAL A 133 -13.97 -0.22 10.41
CA VAL A 133 -15.00 0.03 9.40
C VAL A 133 -14.78 -0.82 8.14
N VAL A 134 -13.55 -0.86 7.64
CA VAL A 134 -13.23 -1.46 6.32
C VAL A 134 -12.86 -2.95 6.43
N MET A 135 -12.22 -3.35 7.54
CA MET A 135 -11.74 -4.72 7.75
C MET A 135 -11.94 -5.15 9.22
N PRO A 136 -13.19 -5.24 9.71
CA PRO A 136 -13.50 -5.44 11.13
C PRO A 136 -12.87 -6.71 11.71
N HIS A 137 -12.80 -7.80 10.95
CA HIS A 137 -12.15 -9.04 11.39
C HIS A 137 -10.63 -8.89 11.66
N ASN A 138 -9.99 -7.88 11.09
CA ASN A 138 -8.56 -7.63 11.22
C ASN A 138 -8.23 -6.43 12.15
N ALA A 139 -9.23 -5.73 12.67
CA ALA A 139 -9.03 -4.55 13.50
C ALA A 139 -8.19 -4.84 14.76
N HIS A 140 -8.28 -6.06 15.32
CA HIS A 140 -7.51 -6.49 16.48
C HIS A 140 -5.99 -6.58 16.22
N ARG A 141 -5.57 -6.58 14.96
CA ARG A 141 -4.14 -6.61 14.57
C ARG A 141 -3.45 -5.25 14.70
N VAL A 142 -4.21 -4.17 14.74
CA VAL A 142 -3.67 -2.83 15.02
C VAL A 142 -3.41 -2.73 16.51
N LYS A 143 -2.14 -2.54 16.87
CA LYS A 143 -1.70 -2.48 18.27
C LYS A 143 -0.92 -1.20 18.53
N ARG A 144 -1.19 -0.61 19.68
CA ARG A 144 -0.39 0.50 20.18
C ARG A 144 0.95 -0.04 20.68
N TYR A 145 2.04 0.45 20.11
CA TYR A 145 3.38 0.16 20.60
C TYR A 145 3.74 1.12 21.72
N VAL A 146 4.07 0.57 22.90
CA VAL A 146 4.52 1.33 24.07
C VAL A 146 5.70 0.57 24.65
N ASP A 147 6.91 1.08 24.44
CA ASP A 147 8.15 0.50 24.95
C ASP A 147 9.17 1.63 25.09
N ASP A 148 10.19 1.48 25.95
CA ASP A 148 11.30 2.42 26.09
C ASP A 148 12.24 2.40 24.87
N ILE A 149 12.27 1.28 24.14
CA ILE A 149 13.05 1.14 22.92
C ILE A 149 12.23 1.67 21.75
N PRO A 150 12.74 2.63 20.94
CA PRO A 150 12.05 3.11 19.76
C PRO A 150 11.67 1.97 18.79
N LEU A 151 10.47 2.04 18.20
CA LEU A 151 9.89 0.99 17.37
C LEU A 151 10.84 0.53 16.24
N TYR A 152 11.44 1.46 15.51
CA TYR A 152 12.35 1.13 14.42
C TYR A 152 13.67 0.50 14.91
N SER A 153 14.19 0.96 16.04
CA SER A 153 15.40 0.38 16.63
C SER A 153 15.16 -1.05 17.11
N ARG A 154 13.98 -1.31 17.72
CA ARG A 154 13.62 -2.66 18.19
C ARG A 154 13.60 -3.70 17.07
N PHE A 155 13.14 -3.33 15.88
CA PHE A 155 13.05 -4.22 14.73
C PHE A 155 14.19 -4.01 13.72
N GLN A 156 15.22 -3.23 14.07
CA GLN A 156 16.39 -2.92 13.22
C GLN A 156 16.01 -2.34 11.85
N ILE A 157 14.88 -1.62 11.78
CA ILE A 157 14.36 -1.05 10.54
C ILE A 157 15.25 0.08 10.05
N GLU A 158 15.80 0.91 10.94
CA GLU A 158 16.74 1.99 10.59
C GLU A 158 17.94 1.46 9.80
N HIS A 159 18.57 0.40 10.32
CA HIS A 159 19.70 -0.23 9.63
C HIS A 159 19.31 -0.83 8.27
N GLN A 160 18.13 -1.43 8.16
CA GLN A 160 17.62 -1.94 6.89
C GLN A 160 17.36 -0.81 5.89
N ILE A 161 16.83 0.34 6.35
CA ILE A 161 16.62 1.53 5.51
C ILE A 161 17.98 2.08 5.03
N GLU A 162 18.96 2.23 5.92
CA GLU A 162 20.31 2.67 5.56
C GLU A 162 20.94 1.74 4.51
N THR A 163 20.83 0.44 4.72
CA THR A 163 21.32 -0.57 3.77
C THR A 163 20.62 -0.47 2.41
N ALA A 164 19.32 -0.20 2.40
CA ALA A 164 18.55 -0.02 1.16
C ALA A 164 18.99 1.20 0.34
N TYR A 165 19.57 2.21 0.98
CA TYR A 165 20.10 3.40 0.30
C TYR A 165 21.63 3.36 0.11
N ALA A 166 22.31 2.35 0.62
CA ALA A 166 23.75 2.20 0.46
C ALA A 166 24.11 1.91 -1.00
N ARG A 167 25.15 2.60 -1.52
CA ARG A 167 25.65 2.37 -2.88
C ARG A 167 26.14 0.94 -3.08
N THR A 168 26.80 0.37 -2.06
CA THR A 168 27.41 -0.97 -2.09
C THR A 168 26.61 -1.93 -1.22
N VAL A 169 26.25 -3.08 -1.77
CA VAL A 169 25.51 -4.14 -1.07
C VAL A 169 26.40 -5.38 -1.00
N PRO A 170 26.71 -5.88 0.21
CA PRO A 170 27.56 -7.05 0.38
C PRO A 170 26.83 -8.33 -0.04
N LEU A 171 27.58 -9.28 -0.59
CA LEU A 171 27.13 -10.63 -0.93
C LEU A 171 27.57 -11.64 0.14
N PRO A 172 26.84 -12.77 0.32
CA PRO A 172 27.13 -13.77 1.36
C PRO A 172 28.52 -14.36 1.30
N SER A 173 29.08 -14.60 0.11
CA SER A 173 30.42 -15.13 -0.07
C SER A 173 31.56 -14.12 0.12
N GLY A 174 31.24 -12.85 0.38
CA GLY A 174 32.19 -11.76 0.59
C GLY A 174 32.46 -10.89 -0.64
N GLY A 175 31.71 -11.10 -1.74
CA GLY A 175 31.61 -10.18 -2.86
C GLY A 175 30.69 -8.99 -2.54
N ALA A 176 30.45 -8.14 -3.51
CA ALA A 176 29.51 -7.03 -3.40
C ALA A 176 28.94 -6.64 -4.77
N ILE A 177 27.74 -6.08 -4.77
CA ILE A 177 27.22 -5.34 -5.90
C ILE A 177 27.28 -3.84 -5.61
N VAL A 178 27.49 -3.03 -6.64
CA VAL A 178 27.50 -1.57 -6.57
C VAL A 178 26.41 -1.04 -7.50
N ILE A 179 25.48 -0.26 -6.93
CA ILE A 179 24.32 0.24 -7.67
C ILE A 179 24.50 1.74 -7.83
N ASP A 180 24.57 2.21 -9.07
CA ASP A 180 24.76 3.60 -9.44
C ASP A 180 23.62 4.10 -10.35
N HIS A 181 23.08 5.26 -10.01
CA HIS A 181 22.11 5.95 -10.85
C HIS A 181 22.84 6.89 -11.81
N THR A 182 22.47 6.82 -13.08
CA THR A 182 22.86 7.80 -14.09
C THR A 182 21.62 8.56 -14.57
N GLU A 183 21.78 9.50 -15.48
CA GLU A 183 20.66 10.29 -16.01
C GLU A 183 19.54 9.43 -16.64
N ALA A 184 19.91 8.34 -17.32
CA ALA A 184 18.97 7.56 -18.12
C ALA A 184 18.92 6.05 -17.78
N LEU A 185 19.76 5.58 -16.87
CA LEU A 185 19.82 4.16 -16.50
C LEU A 185 20.35 3.95 -15.08
N VAL A 186 20.10 2.77 -14.54
CA VAL A 186 20.72 2.28 -13.32
C VAL A 186 21.74 1.22 -13.71
N SER A 187 23.00 1.39 -13.30
CA SER A 187 24.05 0.41 -13.51
C SER A 187 24.27 -0.43 -12.24
N VAL A 188 24.53 -1.73 -12.42
CA VAL A 188 24.88 -2.63 -11.33
C VAL A 188 26.20 -3.28 -11.67
N ASP A 189 27.25 -2.98 -10.89
CA ASP A 189 28.56 -3.61 -10.99
C ASP A 189 28.67 -4.76 -9.98
N VAL A 190 29.33 -5.85 -10.37
CA VAL A 190 29.49 -7.03 -9.54
C VAL A 190 30.96 -7.25 -9.22
N ASN A 191 31.29 -7.23 -7.94
CA ASN A 191 32.64 -7.40 -7.43
C ASN A 191 32.77 -8.69 -6.62
N SER A 192 33.70 -9.59 -7.01
CA SER A 192 34.00 -10.82 -6.25
C SER A 192 34.78 -10.55 -4.96
N ALA A 193 35.53 -9.45 -4.90
CA ALA A 193 36.30 -8.97 -3.75
C ALA A 193 37.01 -10.10 -2.96
N ARG A 194 36.50 -10.46 -1.78
CA ARG A 194 37.06 -11.47 -0.88
C ARG A 194 36.54 -12.90 -1.10
N ALA A 195 35.67 -13.11 -2.08
CA ALA A 195 35.09 -14.42 -2.41
C ALA A 195 36.10 -15.42 -2.99
N THR A 196 37.42 -15.14 -2.92
CA THR A 196 38.52 -15.87 -3.54
C THR A 196 38.88 -17.20 -2.82
N ARG A 197 37.98 -17.79 -2.04
CA ARG A 197 38.20 -19.06 -1.35
C ARG A 197 37.92 -20.30 -2.25
N GLY A 198 37.55 -20.10 -3.49
CA GLY A 198 37.36 -21.17 -4.46
C GLY A 198 38.71 -21.69 -5.03
N SER A 199 38.74 -22.95 -5.41
CA SER A 199 39.91 -23.58 -6.04
C SER A 199 40.12 -23.14 -7.49
N ASP A 200 39.09 -22.49 -8.09
CA ASP A 200 39.10 -22.02 -9.48
C ASP A 200 38.42 -20.62 -9.58
N ILE A 201 38.92 -19.82 -10.53
CA ILE A 201 38.39 -18.50 -10.83
C ILE A 201 36.96 -18.59 -11.39
N GLU A 202 36.67 -19.61 -12.20
CA GLU A 202 35.36 -19.84 -12.81
C GLU A 202 34.31 -20.17 -11.74
N ASP A 203 34.63 -21.05 -10.79
CA ASP A 203 33.74 -21.38 -9.67
C ASP A 203 33.45 -20.18 -8.79
N THR A 204 34.47 -19.36 -8.55
CA THR A 204 34.31 -18.10 -7.79
C THR A 204 33.40 -17.14 -8.52
N ALA A 205 33.58 -16.93 -9.82
CA ALA A 205 32.78 -16.06 -10.65
C ALA A 205 31.33 -16.55 -10.74
N TYR A 206 31.12 -17.84 -10.95
CA TYR A 206 29.80 -18.46 -11.01
C TYR A 206 29.00 -18.22 -9.71
N LYS A 207 29.63 -18.51 -8.58
CA LYS A 207 28.99 -18.34 -7.25
C LYS A 207 28.65 -16.89 -6.96
N THR A 208 29.59 -16.00 -7.22
CA THR A 208 29.38 -14.55 -7.04
C THR A 208 28.25 -14.05 -7.93
N ASN A 209 28.18 -14.49 -9.19
CA ASN A 209 27.13 -14.08 -10.12
C ASN A 209 25.74 -14.60 -9.72
N LEU A 210 25.62 -15.82 -9.18
CA LEU A 210 24.36 -16.34 -8.67
C LEU A 210 23.85 -15.53 -7.46
N GLU A 211 24.75 -15.24 -6.52
CA GLU A 211 24.42 -14.40 -5.36
C GLU A 211 24.04 -12.97 -5.80
N ALA A 212 24.79 -12.42 -6.75
CA ALA A 212 24.51 -11.10 -7.32
C ALA A 212 23.14 -11.06 -8.01
N ALA A 213 22.78 -12.07 -8.81
CA ALA A 213 21.49 -12.13 -9.48
C ALA A 213 20.32 -12.12 -8.49
N ALA A 214 20.41 -12.91 -7.41
CA ALA A 214 19.41 -12.95 -6.36
C ALA A 214 19.32 -11.61 -5.62
N GLU A 215 20.47 -11.00 -5.30
CA GLU A 215 20.52 -9.72 -4.60
C GLU A 215 20.03 -8.55 -5.46
N VAL A 216 20.39 -8.51 -6.75
CA VAL A 216 19.87 -7.51 -7.70
C VAL A 216 18.36 -7.56 -7.77
N ALA A 217 17.77 -8.76 -7.89
CA ALA A 217 16.31 -8.91 -7.91
C ALA A 217 15.65 -8.37 -6.63
N ARG A 218 16.27 -8.55 -5.46
CA ARG A 218 15.82 -8.00 -4.18
C ARG A 218 15.94 -6.48 -4.14
N GLN A 219 17.08 -5.94 -4.58
CA GLN A 219 17.35 -4.51 -4.59
C GLN A 219 16.45 -3.73 -5.55
N LEU A 220 16.12 -4.29 -6.72
CA LEU A 220 15.15 -3.70 -7.65
C LEU A 220 13.79 -3.49 -7.00
N ARG A 221 13.31 -4.46 -6.21
CA ARG A 221 12.04 -4.35 -5.48
C ARG A 221 12.14 -3.37 -4.31
N LEU A 222 13.23 -3.45 -3.54
CA LEU A 222 13.40 -2.65 -2.33
C LEU A 222 13.53 -1.16 -2.63
N ARG A 223 14.21 -0.82 -3.73
CA ARG A 223 14.52 0.55 -4.14
C ARG A 223 13.57 1.12 -5.20
N ASP A 224 12.61 0.32 -5.68
CA ASP A 224 11.68 0.69 -6.75
C ASP A 224 12.41 1.14 -8.03
N LEU A 225 13.36 0.31 -8.49
CA LEU A 225 14.22 0.54 -9.66
C LEU A 225 13.67 -0.15 -10.92
#